data_34488ee094f3b73728b0d4be546fe3ef
#
_entry.id   34488ee094f3b73728b0d4be546fe3ef
#
_cell.length_a   1.000
_cell.length_b   1.000
_cell.length_c   1.000
_cell.angle_alpha   90.00
_cell.angle_beta   90.00
_cell.angle_gamma   90.00
#
_symmetry.space_group_name_H-M   'P 1'
#
loop_
_entity.id
_entity.type
_entity.pdbx_description
1 polymer ?
#
loop_
_entity_poly.entity_id
_entity_poly.type
_entity_poly.pdbx_seq_one_letter_code
_entity_poly.pdbx_strand_id
1 'polypeptide(L)'
;MVVDDDEMVRSSTCEFLKSYPNIEVVCEGADGEEAVTKARGYRPDVILMDVRMPTMNGLEATRIIKREIPSIQIIVVSGQDAHREALSAGASGYLMKTEVSTRLVAELQKVQALKPSEG
;
A
#
# COMPACT_ATOMS: atom_id res chain seq x y z
N MET A 1 5.38 -0.76 3.49
CA MET A 1 4.65 0.07 4.48
C MET A 1 3.18 -0.31 4.46
N VAL A 2 2.56 -0.36 5.62
CA VAL A 2 1.12 -0.64 5.75
C VAL A 2 0.43 0.63 6.25
N VAL A 3 -0.55 1.13 5.51
CA VAL A 3 -1.27 2.36 5.83
C VAL A 3 -2.76 2.07 5.97
N ASP A 4 -3.29 2.27 7.17
CA ASP A 4 -4.70 2.08 7.49
C ASP A 4 -4.99 2.88 8.76
N ASP A 5 -6.11 3.59 8.81
CA ASP A 5 -6.47 4.38 9.98
C ASP A 5 -7.01 3.52 11.12
N ASP A 6 -7.44 2.30 10.84
CA ASP A 6 -7.89 1.36 11.85
C ASP A 6 -6.68 0.60 12.40
N GLU A 7 -6.34 0.87 13.65
CA GLU A 7 -5.18 0.27 14.30
C GLU A 7 -5.25 -1.25 14.35
N MET A 8 -6.43 -1.83 14.58
CA MET A 8 -6.59 -3.28 14.64
C MET A 8 -6.38 -3.93 13.28
N VAL A 9 -6.93 -3.32 12.24
CA VAL A 9 -6.75 -3.81 10.86
C VAL A 9 -5.29 -3.70 10.47
N ARG A 10 -4.65 -2.56 10.77
CA ARG A 10 -3.24 -2.34 10.48
C ARG A 10 -2.35 -3.36 11.17
N SER A 11 -2.59 -3.58 12.47
CA SER A 11 -1.84 -4.57 13.25
C SER A 11 -2.03 -5.99 12.72
N SER A 12 -3.25 -6.35 12.39
CA SER A 12 -3.55 -7.69 11.84
C SER A 12 -2.85 -7.90 10.50
N THR A 13 -2.84 -6.90 9.65
CA THR A 13 -2.16 -6.97 8.36
C THR A 13 -0.65 -7.13 8.55
N CYS A 14 -0.06 -6.39 9.46
CA CYS A 14 1.37 -6.50 9.77
C CYS A 14 1.71 -7.88 10.31
N GLU A 15 0.90 -8.43 11.21
CA GLU A 15 1.10 -9.77 11.75
C GLU A 15 1.02 -10.84 10.65
N PHE A 16 0.05 -10.71 9.78
CA PHE A 16 -0.10 -11.61 8.63
C PHE A 16 1.17 -11.60 7.77
N LEU A 17 1.71 -10.43 7.48
CA LEU A 17 2.89 -10.29 6.64
C LEU A 17 4.16 -10.82 7.30
N LYS A 18 4.25 -10.76 8.63
CA LYS A 18 5.41 -11.28 9.36
C LYS A 18 5.61 -12.78 9.20
N SER A 19 4.57 -13.52 8.85
CA SER A 19 4.69 -14.97 8.62
C SER A 19 5.41 -15.31 7.32
N TYR A 20 5.68 -14.31 6.47
CA TYR A 20 6.37 -14.49 5.19
C TYR A 20 7.79 -13.96 5.30
N PRO A 21 8.83 -14.83 5.23
CA PRO A 21 10.21 -14.42 5.49
C PRO A 21 10.78 -13.43 4.48
N ASN A 22 10.19 -13.35 3.29
CA ASN A 22 10.67 -12.44 2.25
C ASN A 22 10.04 -11.05 2.32
N ILE A 23 9.19 -10.82 3.32
CA ILE A 23 8.48 -9.55 3.49
C ILE A 23 8.87 -8.92 4.81
N GLU A 24 9.33 -7.67 4.76
CA GLU A 24 9.65 -6.89 5.93
C GLU A 24 8.76 -5.66 5.99
N VAL A 25 8.01 -5.48 7.07
CA VAL A 25 7.21 -4.28 7.29
C VAL A 25 8.11 -3.23 7.92
N VAL A 26 8.54 -2.25 7.14
CA VAL A 26 9.51 -1.24 7.59
C VAL A 26 8.87 -0.08 8.34
N CYS A 27 7.59 0.19 8.10
CA CYS A 27 6.87 1.25 8.83
C CYS A 27 5.37 1.13 8.60
N GLU A 28 4.61 1.89 9.40
CA GLU A 28 3.15 1.94 9.34
C GLU A 28 2.71 3.39 9.28
N GLY A 29 1.55 3.63 8.69
CA GLY A 29 0.94 4.94 8.66
C GLY A 29 -0.55 4.87 9.03
N ALA A 30 -1.05 5.89 9.71
CA ALA A 30 -2.43 5.95 10.17
C ALA A 30 -3.33 6.87 9.32
N ASP A 31 -2.75 7.64 8.40
CA ASP A 31 -3.49 8.50 7.49
C ASP A 31 -2.65 8.80 6.25
N GLY A 32 -3.24 9.54 5.30
CA GLY A 32 -2.57 9.84 4.03
C GLY A 32 -1.37 10.75 4.19
N GLU A 33 -1.40 11.69 5.13
CA GLU A 33 -0.27 12.59 5.39
C GLU A 33 0.93 11.83 5.93
N GLU A 34 0.68 10.93 6.89
CA GLU A 34 1.75 10.05 7.40
C GLU A 34 2.31 9.17 6.28
N ALA A 35 1.44 8.66 5.42
CA ALA A 35 1.88 7.83 4.29
C ALA A 35 2.87 8.58 3.41
N VAL A 36 2.55 9.82 3.04
CA VAL A 36 3.42 10.63 2.21
C VAL A 36 4.74 10.93 2.92
N THR A 37 4.67 11.37 4.18
CA THR A 37 5.86 11.71 4.96
C THR A 37 6.78 10.50 5.14
N LYS A 38 6.20 9.36 5.51
CA LYS A 38 6.98 8.14 5.73
C LYS A 38 7.49 7.52 4.44
N ALA A 39 6.76 7.67 3.34
CA ALA A 39 7.26 7.22 2.04
C ALA A 39 8.55 7.95 1.66
N ARG A 40 8.62 9.24 1.94
CA ARG A 40 9.83 10.05 1.70
C ARG A 40 11.01 9.60 2.55
N GLY A 41 10.74 9.29 3.82
CA GLY A 41 11.79 8.94 4.77
C GLY A 41 12.27 7.50 4.66
N TYR A 42 11.35 6.56 4.59
CA TYR A 42 11.68 5.13 4.57
C TYR A 42 11.87 4.54 3.18
N ARG A 43 11.29 5.15 2.18
CA ARG A 43 11.33 4.67 0.79
C ARG A 43 11.02 3.19 0.67
N PRO A 44 9.83 2.76 1.13
CA PRO A 44 9.47 1.34 1.04
C PRO A 44 9.35 0.91 -0.42
N ASP A 45 9.54 -0.37 -0.67
CA ASP A 45 9.36 -0.92 -2.01
C ASP A 45 7.90 -0.94 -2.42
N VAL A 46 7.04 -1.28 -1.47
CA VAL A 46 5.60 -1.42 -1.68
C VAL A 46 4.85 -0.79 -0.52
N ILE A 47 3.74 -0.14 -0.84
CA ILE A 47 2.82 0.40 0.16
C ILE A 47 1.46 -0.26 -0.02
N LEU A 48 0.90 -0.78 1.07
CA LEU A 48 -0.51 -1.17 1.12
C LEU A 48 -1.26 0.05 1.62
N MET A 49 -2.13 0.61 0.79
CA MET A 49 -2.77 1.90 1.04
C MET A 49 -4.29 1.76 1.16
N ASP A 50 -4.81 2.01 2.36
CA ASP A 50 -6.25 2.12 2.56
C ASP A 50 -6.76 3.39 1.88
N VAL A 51 -8.01 3.39 1.42
CA VAL A 51 -8.59 4.55 0.73
C VAL A 51 -9.16 5.56 1.73
N ARG A 52 -10.03 5.09 2.63
CA ARG A 52 -10.74 5.98 3.55
C ARG A 52 -9.96 6.24 4.81
N MET A 53 -9.40 7.41 4.89
CA MET A 53 -8.60 7.83 6.04
C MET A 53 -8.85 9.31 6.30
N PRO A 54 -8.67 9.78 7.55
CA PRO A 54 -8.81 11.20 7.85
C PRO A 54 -7.67 12.02 7.24
N THR A 55 -7.86 13.31 7.16
CA THR A 55 -6.95 14.34 6.64
C THR A 55 -6.68 14.23 5.16
N MET A 56 -6.16 13.10 4.70
CA MET A 56 -5.88 12.86 3.29
C MET A 56 -6.21 11.40 3.00
N ASN A 57 -7.06 11.14 2.01
CA ASN A 57 -7.41 9.76 1.66
C ASN A 57 -6.27 9.08 0.90
N GLY A 58 -6.37 7.76 0.81
CA GLY A 58 -5.31 6.96 0.20
C GLY A 58 -5.11 7.17 -1.28
N LEU A 59 -6.16 7.56 -2.01
CA LEU A 59 -6.03 7.84 -3.45
C LEU A 59 -5.22 9.11 -3.68
N GLU A 60 -5.47 10.14 -2.89
CA GLU A 60 -4.71 11.38 -2.95
C GLU A 60 -3.25 11.16 -2.57
N ALA A 61 -3.02 10.41 -1.47
CA ALA A 61 -1.67 10.05 -1.05
C ALA A 61 -0.94 9.26 -2.14
N THR A 62 -1.65 8.34 -2.81
CA THR A 62 -1.08 7.56 -3.91
C THR A 62 -0.63 8.46 -5.05
N ARG A 63 -1.45 9.44 -5.44
CA ARG A 63 -1.07 10.39 -6.50
C ARG A 63 0.20 11.15 -6.15
N ILE A 64 0.27 11.64 -4.93
CA ILE A 64 1.43 12.40 -4.46
C ILE A 64 2.69 11.55 -4.45
N ILE A 65 2.61 10.37 -3.86
CA ILE A 65 3.76 9.46 -3.75
C ILE A 65 4.25 9.02 -5.13
N LYS A 66 3.34 8.65 -6.02
CA LYS A 66 3.72 8.21 -7.37
C LYS A 66 4.33 9.34 -8.18
N ARG A 67 3.92 10.57 -7.93
CA ARG A 67 4.52 11.73 -8.60
C ARG A 67 5.94 12.00 -8.10
N GLU A 68 6.14 11.90 -6.78
CA GLU A 68 7.43 12.21 -6.16
C GLU A 68 8.42 11.06 -6.23
N ILE A 69 7.94 9.82 -6.05
CA ILE A 69 8.81 8.64 -5.98
C ILE A 69 8.16 7.53 -6.83
N PRO A 70 8.25 7.63 -8.16
CA PRO A 70 7.55 6.69 -9.05
C PRO A 70 7.99 5.23 -8.92
N SER A 71 9.14 4.97 -8.31
CA SER A 71 9.62 3.60 -8.09
C SER A 71 8.87 2.85 -7.00
N ILE A 72 8.18 3.56 -6.09
CA ILE A 72 7.39 2.91 -5.05
C ILE A 72 6.14 2.31 -5.69
N GLN A 73 5.90 1.03 -5.45
CA GLN A 73 4.69 0.36 -5.93
C GLN A 73 3.60 0.50 -4.86
N ILE A 74 2.38 0.77 -5.27
CA ILE A 74 1.28 0.96 -4.33
C ILE A 74 0.15 0.00 -4.67
N ILE A 75 -0.27 -0.78 -3.69
CA ILE A 75 -1.46 -1.62 -3.75
C ILE A 75 -2.53 -0.91 -2.93
N VAL A 76 -3.59 -0.48 -3.58
CA VAL A 76 -4.72 0.16 -2.89
C VAL A 76 -5.63 -0.93 -2.34
N VAL A 77 -6.02 -0.80 -1.08
CA VAL A 77 -6.92 -1.74 -0.41
C VAL A 77 -8.16 -0.98 0.02
N SER A 78 -9.32 -1.44 -0.37
CA SER A 78 -10.57 -0.72 -0.12
C SER A 78 -11.70 -1.65 0.30
N GLY A 79 -12.59 -1.14 1.16
CA GLY A 79 -13.82 -1.84 1.52
C GLY A 79 -14.93 -1.68 0.48
N GLN A 80 -14.74 -0.82 -0.51
CA GLN A 80 -15.68 -0.58 -1.60
C GLN A 80 -14.94 -0.64 -2.93
N ASP A 81 -15.69 -0.80 -4.02
CA ASP A 81 -15.09 -0.86 -5.35
C ASP A 81 -14.48 0.51 -5.70
N ALA A 82 -13.18 0.58 -5.72
CA ALA A 82 -12.41 1.76 -6.08
C ALA A 82 -11.30 1.41 -7.08
N HIS A 83 -11.49 0.32 -7.83
CA HIS A 83 -10.46 -0.19 -8.75
C HIS A 83 -10.07 0.85 -9.80
N ARG A 84 -11.05 1.47 -10.44
CA ARG A 84 -10.79 2.47 -11.48
C ARG A 84 -10.05 3.69 -10.91
N GLU A 85 -10.51 4.17 -9.77
CA GLU A 85 -9.91 5.32 -9.10
C GLU A 85 -8.48 5.01 -8.66
N ALA A 86 -8.23 3.79 -8.19
CA ALA A 86 -6.90 3.35 -7.79
C ALA A 86 -5.94 3.37 -8.98
N LEU A 87 -6.35 2.82 -10.10
CA LEU A 87 -5.55 2.82 -11.33
C LEU A 87 -5.28 4.23 -11.83
N SER A 88 -6.30 5.10 -11.79
CA SER A 88 -6.15 6.51 -12.19
C SER A 88 -5.19 7.26 -11.29
N ALA A 89 -5.09 6.88 -10.02
CA ALA A 89 -4.15 7.49 -9.08
C ALA A 89 -2.72 7.00 -9.27
N GLY A 90 -2.50 5.97 -10.07
CA GLY A 90 -1.18 5.41 -10.34
C GLY A 90 -0.86 4.14 -9.55
N ALA A 91 -1.84 3.52 -8.90
CA ALA A 91 -1.62 2.28 -8.16
C ALA A 91 -1.22 1.15 -9.10
N SER A 92 -0.34 0.29 -8.62
CA SER A 92 0.14 -0.89 -9.36
C SER A 92 -0.78 -2.08 -9.16
N GLY A 93 -1.55 -2.10 -8.07
CA GLY A 93 -2.46 -3.18 -7.76
C GLY A 93 -3.63 -2.70 -6.92
N TYR A 94 -4.65 -3.55 -6.80
CA TYR A 94 -5.85 -3.24 -6.06
C TYR A 94 -6.42 -4.51 -5.43
N LEU A 95 -6.86 -4.39 -4.19
CA LEU A 95 -7.54 -5.46 -3.47
C LEU A 95 -8.74 -4.90 -2.72
N MET A 96 -9.81 -5.67 -2.64
CA MET A 96 -10.85 -5.38 -1.68
C MET A 96 -10.42 -5.91 -0.32
N LYS A 97 -10.84 -5.25 0.76
CA LYS A 97 -10.46 -5.66 2.13
C LYS A 97 -10.80 -7.12 2.42
N THR A 98 -11.87 -7.64 1.82
CA THR A 98 -12.28 -9.03 1.97
C THR A 98 -11.34 -10.01 1.28
N GLU A 99 -10.46 -9.53 0.39
CA GLU A 99 -9.55 -10.37 -0.38
C GLU A 99 -8.13 -10.41 0.18
N VAL A 100 -7.84 -9.61 1.22
CA VAL A 100 -6.47 -9.46 1.72
C VAL A 100 -5.87 -10.79 2.14
N SER A 101 -6.59 -11.58 2.93
CA SER A 101 -6.06 -12.86 3.43
C SER A 101 -5.82 -13.89 2.34
N THR A 102 -6.54 -13.81 1.21
CA THR A 102 -6.44 -14.80 0.14
C THR A 102 -5.60 -14.35 -1.04
N ARG A 103 -5.50 -13.04 -1.28
CA ARG A 103 -4.88 -12.52 -2.51
C ARG A 103 -3.70 -11.59 -2.28
N LEU A 104 -3.44 -11.14 -1.06
CA LEU A 104 -2.39 -10.15 -0.81
C LEU A 104 -1.01 -10.62 -1.26
N VAL A 105 -0.64 -11.84 -0.92
CA VAL A 105 0.69 -12.35 -1.25
C VAL A 105 0.89 -12.46 -2.76
N ALA A 106 -0.14 -12.93 -3.47
CA ALA A 106 -0.09 -13.00 -4.93
C ALA A 106 0.04 -11.61 -5.56
N GLU A 107 -0.67 -10.61 -5.03
CA GLU A 107 -0.56 -9.24 -5.51
C GLU A 107 0.82 -8.65 -5.23
N LEU A 108 1.39 -8.93 -4.06
CA LEU A 108 2.75 -8.47 -3.74
C LEU A 108 3.77 -9.06 -4.71
N GLN A 109 3.67 -10.33 -5.03
CA GLN A 109 4.56 -10.98 -5.99
C GLN A 109 4.42 -10.37 -7.38
N LYS A 110 3.18 -10.12 -7.80
CA LYS A 110 2.88 -9.52 -9.09
C LYS A 110 3.45 -8.11 -9.20
N VAL A 111 3.29 -7.30 -8.16
CA VAL A 111 3.77 -5.93 -8.11
C VAL A 111 5.30 -5.88 -8.08
N GLN A 112 5.94 -6.80 -7.37
CA GLN A 112 7.40 -6.91 -7.37
C GLN A 112 7.95 -7.22 -8.76
N ALA A 113 7.25 -8.02 -9.54
CA ALA A 113 7.66 -8.36 -10.89
C ALA A 113 7.64 -7.14 -11.84
N LEU A 114 6.93 -6.06 -11.47
CA LEU A 114 6.87 -4.83 -12.25
C LEU A 114 8.04 -3.89 -11.98
N LYS A 115 8.86 -4.17 -10.96
CA LYS A 115 10.01 -3.35 -10.66
C LYS A 115 11.08 -3.50 -11.75
N PRO A 116 11.73 -2.39 -12.13
CA PRO A 116 12.88 -2.51 -13.03
C PRO A 116 13.92 -3.42 -12.39
N SER A 117 14.42 -4.35 -13.17
CA SER A 117 15.50 -5.22 -12.72
C SER A 117 16.73 -4.34 -12.45
N GLU A 118 17.20 -4.33 -11.22
CA GLU A 118 18.49 -3.78 -10.93
C GLU A 118 19.51 -4.83 -11.35
N GLY A 119 20.10 -4.61 -12.47
CA GLY A 119 21.07 -5.52 -13.05
C GLY A 119 22.25 -5.76 -12.16
#